data_9a1fe3525535dc74c648cf2400b31525
#
_entry.id   9a1fe3525535dc74c648cf2400b31525
#
_cell.length_a   1.000
_cell.length_b   1.000
_cell.length_c   1.000
_cell.angle_alpha   90.00
_cell.angle_beta   90.00
_cell.angle_gamma   90.00
#
_symmetry.space_group_name_H-M   'P 1'
#
loop_
_entity.id
_entity.type
_entity.pdbx_description
1 polymer ?
#
loop_
_entity_poly.entity_id
_entity_poly.type
_entity_poly.pdbx_seq_one_letter_code
_entity_poly.pdbx_strand_id
1 'polypeptide(L)'
;MVKYVFVTGGVLSSVGKGIVTSSIGKMLQVRGFRVTAVKIDPYVNVDAGTMNPYMHGEVYVTEDGGETDLDLGWYERFLDLDLKRENNITTGTVYKAVIEKERRGDFLGRCVQIVPHITNEIKGRIRAVASDSKVDVVLTEIGGTVGDIEGLPFLEAVRQMRLEEGYGNTLYVHVALVPILDVTGEMKTKPLQHSVNELRRIGIQPDIIVARCPKMIDGEALRKIALFGTIPENAVFCSYNVETIYEVPLILDGQGMGSFICKRLELPEREPNFEVWRNFVNAIMNPKYEVKIALVGKYASLVDSYVSMNEALHHGGAACQARVQIQYFEAENFEKNPDKVQCLRSFDGIFVPYGFGQRGAEGKIIAIKFARENNIPFLGICFGFQLAVVEFARNVCRLDDANSIELSPDTPHPVISLMPEQKGIEYKGATMRLGSHKIILKPGTKAHSLYKSMEIYERHRHRFEVNIDYIKRLEESGLIFSGRSPDGRRMEILEIPEHYFFFASQFHGEFKSRPGKPDPEYYGFVKACLDKKLGKPKPEF
;
A
#
# COMPACT_ATOMS: atom_id res chain seq x y z
N MET A 1 21.44 -8.81 19.98
CA MET A 1 20.40 -9.84 19.81
C MET A 1 19.20 -9.16 19.24
N VAL A 2 18.53 -9.74 18.24
CA VAL A 2 17.33 -9.16 17.61
C VAL A 2 16.17 -9.18 18.59
N LYS A 3 15.35 -8.14 18.60
CA LYS A 3 14.13 -8.03 19.39
C LYS A 3 12.91 -8.28 18.48
N TYR A 4 11.88 -8.92 19.03
CA TYR A 4 10.66 -9.27 18.32
C TYR A 4 9.44 -8.63 18.98
N VAL A 5 8.67 -7.88 18.24
CA VAL A 5 7.41 -7.28 18.68
C VAL A 5 6.27 -7.94 17.90
N PHE A 6 5.37 -8.62 18.61
CA PHE A 6 4.22 -9.29 18.03
C PHE A 6 2.96 -8.47 18.28
N VAL A 7 2.28 -8.08 17.21
CA VAL A 7 1.05 -7.28 17.28
C VAL A 7 -0.14 -8.16 16.91
N THR A 8 -1.06 -8.31 17.85
CA THR A 8 -2.31 -9.06 17.67
C THR A 8 -3.50 -8.13 17.72
N GLY A 9 -4.63 -8.55 17.17
CA GLY A 9 -5.85 -7.76 17.23
C GLY A 9 -7.06 -8.55 17.70
N GLY A 10 -8.03 -7.85 18.24
CA GLY A 10 -9.22 -8.47 18.74
C GLY A 10 -10.48 -7.65 18.52
N VAL A 11 -11.62 -8.30 18.77
CA VAL A 11 -12.99 -7.80 18.63
C VAL A 11 -13.47 -7.79 17.18
N LEU A 12 -12.72 -7.16 16.25
CA LEU A 12 -13.09 -7.11 14.83
C LEU A 12 -11.85 -6.94 13.93
N SER A 13 -12.01 -7.25 12.65
CA SER A 13 -11.03 -6.91 11.61
C SER A 13 -10.93 -5.39 11.43
N SER A 14 -9.88 -4.91 10.79
CA SER A 14 -9.65 -3.47 10.52
C SER A 14 -9.63 -2.60 11.79
N VAL A 15 -9.29 -3.17 12.95
CA VAL A 15 -9.16 -2.44 14.24
C VAL A 15 -7.95 -1.48 14.26
N GLY A 16 -7.15 -1.45 13.20
CA GLY A 16 -5.99 -0.57 13.08
C GLY A 16 -4.66 -1.19 13.49
N LYS A 17 -4.53 -2.53 13.46
CA LYS A 17 -3.25 -3.22 13.71
C LYS A 17 -2.11 -2.70 12.85
N GLY A 18 -2.32 -2.58 11.53
CA GLY A 18 -1.31 -2.13 10.58
C GLY A 18 -0.74 -0.75 10.93
N ILE A 19 -1.63 0.18 11.27
CA ILE A 19 -1.23 1.54 11.67
C ILE A 19 -0.49 1.54 13.02
N VAL A 20 -0.93 0.74 13.99
CA VAL A 20 -0.22 0.61 15.28
C VAL A 20 1.15 -0.03 15.08
N THR A 21 1.25 -1.11 14.28
CA THR A 21 2.52 -1.77 13.93
C THR A 21 3.48 -0.80 13.28
N SER A 22 3.02 -0.08 12.25
CA SER A 22 3.79 0.95 11.55
C SER A 22 4.23 2.08 12.49
N SER A 23 3.36 2.49 13.41
CA SER A 23 3.64 3.53 14.41
C SER A 23 4.72 3.09 15.40
N ILE A 24 4.65 1.85 15.88
CA ILE A 24 5.70 1.27 16.74
C ILE A 24 7.04 1.28 16.01
N GLY A 25 7.03 0.85 14.74
CA GLY A 25 8.22 0.88 13.90
C GLY A 25 8.80 2.29 13.75
N LYS A 26 7.95 3.29 13.46
CA LYS A 26 8.37 4.69 13.35
C LYS A 26 8.94 5.20 14.68
N MET A 27 8.30 4.95 15.81
CA MET A 27 8.79 5.35 17.14
C MET A 27 10.19 4.79 17.44
N LEU A 28 10.46 3.56 17.04
CA LEU A 28 11.78 2.92 17.19
C LEU A 28 12.80 3.47 16.18
N GLN A 29 12.37 3.66 14.93
CA GLN A 29 13.25 4.20 13.88
C GLN A 29 13.75 5.60 14.18
N VAL A 30 12.88 6.50 14.68
CA VAL A 30 13.28 7.87 15.05
C VAL A 30 14.19 7.93 16.28
N ARG A 31 14.29 6.83 17.02
CA ARG A 31 15.27 6.59 18.08
C ARG A 31 16.57 5.94 17.56
N GLY A 32 16.69 5.75 16.24
CA GLY A 32 17.89 5.23 15.60
C GLY A 32 18.03 3.70 15.63
N PHE A 33 16.92 2.95 15.82
CA PHE A 33 16.92 1.51 15.65
C PHE A 33 16.60 1.13 14.22
N ARG A 34 17.25 0.08 13.72
CA ARG A 34 16.92 -0.54 12.42
C ARG A 34 15.74 -1.47 12.63
N VAL A 35 14.67 -1.22 11.92
CA VAL A 35 13.40 -1.94 12.08
C VAL A 35 12.96 -2.52 10.75
N THR A 36 12.37 -3.71 10.77
CA THR A 36 11.60 -4.28 9.65
C THR A 36 10.26 -4.80 10.15
N ALA A 37 9.35 -5.09 9.22
CA ALA A 37 8.02 -5.60 9.55
C ALA A 37 7.71 -6.88 8.78
N VAL A 38 6.91 -7.75 9.39
CA VAL A 38 6.36 -8.98 8.82
C VAL A 38 4.85 -8.95 9.00
N LYS A 39 4.13 -9.21 7.93
CA LYS A 39 2.69 -9.44 7.94
C LYS A 39 2.42 -10.94 7.89
N ILE A 40 1.60 -11.42 8.81
CA ILE A 40 1.07 -12.77 8.80
C ILE A 40 -0.40 -12.71 8.41
N ASP A 41 -0.76 -13.40 7.32
CA ASP A 41 -2.14 -13.51 6.85
C ASP A 41 -2.64 -14.95 6.96
N PRO A 42 -3.67 -15.20 7.79
CA PRO A 42 -4.13 -16.57 8.06
C PRO A 42 -4.98 -17.19 6.95
N TYR A 43 -5.13 -16.55 5.79
CA TYR A 43 -5.85 -17.13 4.67
C TYR A 43 -5.02 -18.21 3.93
N VAL A 44 -5.71 -19.14 3.27
CA VAL A 44 -5.11 -20.30 2.58
C VAL A 44 -4.48 -19.94 1.22
N ASN A 45 -4.76 -18.77 0.69
CA ASN A 45 -4.12 -18.29 -0.53
C ASN A 45 -2.60 -18.23 -0.37
N VAL A 46 -1.88 -18.57 -1.44
CA VAL A 46 -0.41 -18.49 -1.45
C VAL A 46 0.04 -17.02 -1.43
N ASP A 47 -0.66 -16.17 -2.19
CA ASP A 47 -0.44 -14.73 -2.26
C ASP A 47 -1.77 -13.99 -2.51
N ALA A 48 -1.72 -12.67 -2.53
CA ALA A 48 -2.89 -11.81 -2.76
C ALA A 48 -3.25 -11.63 -4.24
N GLY A 49 -2.41 -12.10 -5.18
CA GLY A 49 -2.51 -11.77 -6.61
C GLY A 49 -3.79 -12.22 -7.31
N THR A 50 -4.44 -13.26 -6.79
CA THR A 50 -5.71 -13.78 -7.34
C THR A 50 -6.95 -13.33 -6.56
N MET A 51 -6.77 -12.53 -5.52
CA MET A 51 -7.88 -12.08 -4.67
C MET A 51 -8.67 -10.95 -5.33
N ASN A 52 -9.96 -10.89 -5.01
CA ASN A 52 -10.83 -9.82 -5.46
C ASN A 52 -10.58 -8.56 -4.60
N PRO A 53 -10.30 -7.39 -5.19
CA PRO A 53 -10.12 -6.13 -4.45
C PRO A 53 -11.30 -5.75 -3.55
N TYR A 54 -12.51 -6.19 -3.87
CA TYR A 54 -13.70 -5.99 -3.00
C TYR A 54 -13.60 -6.72 -1.66
N MET A 55 -12.81 -7.80 -1.58
CA MET A 55 -12.68 -8.61 -0.37
C MET A 55 -11.46 -8.21 0.47
N HIS A 56 -10.39 -7.78 -0.16
CA HIS A 56 -9.08 -7.56 0.49
C HIS A 56 -8.47 -6.17 0.26
N GLY A 57 -9.15 -5.30 -0.50
CA GLY A 57 -8.58 -4.03 -0.89
C GLY A 57 -7.50 -4.16 -1.97
N GLU A 58 -6.55 -3.25 -1.98
CA GLU A 58 -5.45 -3.20 -2.93
C GLU A 58 -4.49 -4.38 -2.78
N VAL A 59 -4.03 -4.92 -3.91
CA VAL A 59 -2.89 -5.84 -3.93
C VAL A 59 -1.61 -5.02 -4.00
N TYR A 60 -0.82 -5.07 -2.93
CA TYR A 60 0.45 -4.35 -2.83
C TYR A 60 1.59 -5.19 -3.43
N VAL A 61 2.43 -4.58 -4.28
CA VAL A 61 3.56 -5.28 -4.91
C VAL A 61 4.88 -4.82 -4.30
N THR A 62 5.65 -5.78 -3.78
CA THR A 62 6.97 -5.53 -3.20
C THR A 62 8.05 -5.31 -4.26
N GLU A 63 9.24 -4.86 -3.84
CA GLU A 63 10.37 -4.58 -4.73
C GLU A 63 10.79 -5.81 -5.56
N ASP A 64 10.73 -7.01 -4.97
CA ASP A 64 11.06 -8.30 -5.62
C ASP A 64 9.85 -8.98 -6.30
N GLY A 65 8.71 -8.28 -6.44
CA GLY A 65 7.53 -8.75 -7.15
C GLY A 65 6.61 -9.67 -6.36
N GLY A 66 6.65 -9.65 -5.03
CA GLY A 66 5.63 -10.30 -4.21
C GLY A 66 4.30 -9.56 -4.32
N GLU A 67 3.21 -10.29 -4.59
CA GLU A 67 1.84 -9.78 -4.52
C GLU A 67 1.31 -10.01 -3.10
N THR A 68 1.14 -8.93 -2.33
CA THR A 68 0.94 -9.00 -0.88
C THR A 68 -0.28 -8.19 -0.42
N ASP A 69 -0.58 -8.31 0.88
CA ASP A 69 -1.60 -7.51 1.54
C ASP A 69 -1.21 -6.01 1.59
N LEU A 70 -2.21 -5.13 1.58
CA LEU A 70 -2.05 -3.68 1.61
C LEU A 70 -1.30 -3.15 2.85
N ASP A 71 -1.27 -3.91 3.95
CA ASP A 71 -0.58 -3.51 5.18
C ASP A 71 0.93 -3.37 4.98
N LEU A 72 1.55 -4.12 4.02
CA LEU A 72 2.95 -3.90 3.67
C LEU A 72 3.20 -2.48 3.17
N GLY A 73 2.24 -1.92 2.45
CA GLY A 73 2.30 -0.52 2.03
C GLY A 73 2.36 0.46 3.21
N TRP A 74 1.62 0.18 4.30
CA TRP A 74 1.70 0.99 5.50
C TRP A 74 3.07 0.90 6.16
N TYR A 75 3.65 -0.30 6.26
CA TYR A 75 4.99 -0.48 6.82
C TYR A 75 6.03 0.28 6.00
N GLU A 76 6.02 0.14 4.68
CA GLU A 76 6.95 0.83 3.79
C GLU A 76 6.82 2.34 3.89
N ARG A 77 5.58 2.89 3.88
CA ARG A 77 5.32 4.32 3.98
C ARG A 77 5.80 4.92 5.32
N PHE A 78 5.53 4.21 6.43
CA PHE A 78 5.95 4.71 7.75
C PHE A 78 7.45 4.54 7.98
N LEU A 79 8.05 3.46 7.52
CA LEU A 79 9.45 3.13 7.82
C LEU A 79 10.44 3.60 6.74
N ASP A 80 9.96 4.14 5.61
CA ASP A 80 10.78 4.57 4.47
C ASP A 80 11.78 3.48 4.07
N LEU A 81 11.27 2.30 3.78
CA LEU A 81 12.04 1.13 3.35
C LEU A 81 11.27 0.32 2.32
N ASP A 82 11.98 -0.52 1.57
CA ASP A 82 11.40 -1.44 0.61
C ASP A 82 11.38 -2.85 1.20
N LEU A 83 10.19 -3.43 1.30
CA LEU A 83 9.99 -4.80 1.77
C LEU A 83 10.05 -5.78 0.61
N LYS A 84 10.22 -7.05 0.97
CA LYS A 84 10.27 -8.17 0.04
C LYS A 84 9.13 -9.15 0.29
N ARG A 85 8.97 -10.10 -0.63
CA ARG A 85 7.96 -11.17 -0.56
C ARG A 85 7.98 -11.91 0.78
N GLU A 86 9.16 -12.17 1.32
CA GLU A 86 9.32 -12.87 2.60
C GLU A 86 8.78 -12.10 3.81
N ASN A 87 8.51 -10.81 3.68
CA ASN A 87 7.86 -10.01 4.72
C ASN A 87 6.34 -10.27 4.81
N ASN A 88 5.77 -11.06 3.88
CA ASN A 88 4.39 -11.53 3.95
C ASN A 88 4.34 -13.05 4.09
N ILE A 89 3.80 -13.54 5.19
CA ILE A 89 3.68 -14.96 5.51
C ILE A 89 2.19 -15.33 5.49
N THR A 90 1.79 -16.21 4.57
CA THR A 90 0.40 -16.70 4.47
C THR A 90 0.31 -18.15 4.93
N THR A 91 -0.88 -18.59 5.35
CA THR A 91 -1.13 -20.02 5.61
C THR A 91 -0.76 -20.86 4.38
N GLY A 92 -1.13 -20.42 3.19
CA GLY A 92 -0.82 -21.11 1.94
C GLY A 92 0.68 -21.33 1.73
N THR A 93 1.51 -20.31 1.93
CA THR A 93 2.97 -20.44 1.77
C THR A 93 3.60 -21.36 2.81
N VAL A 94 3.14 -21.30 4.06
CA VAL A 94 3.65 -22.14 5.15
C VAL A 94 3.30 -23.62 4.92
N TYR A 95 2.03 -23.92 4.70
CA TYR A 95 1.58 -25.29 4.50
C TYR A 95 2.17 -25.91 3.24
N LYS A 96 2.21 -25.16 2.12
CA LYS A 96 2.86 -25.62 0.89
C LYS A 96 4.31 -26.03 1.14
N ALA A 97 5.09 -25.18 1.82
CA ALA A 97 6.50 -25.48 2.11
C ALA A 97 6.66 -26.75 2.99
N VAL A 98 5.82 -26.93 4.00
CA VAL A 98 5.87 -28.11 4.87
C VAL A 98 5.44 -29.38 4.12
N ILE A 99 4.40 -29.31 3.29
CA ILE A 99 3.96 -30.44 2.44
C ILE A 99 5.04 -30.81 1.42
N GLU A 100 5.68 -29.84 0.78
CA GLU A 100 6.79 -30.09 -0.15
C GLU A 100 8.00 -30.75 0.55
N LYS A 101 8.35 -30.32 1.77
CA LYS A 101 9.37 -30.96 2.60
C LYS A 101 9.00 -32.41 2.93
N GLU A 102 7.75 -32.66 3.29
CA GLU A 102 7.25 -34.00 3.56
C GLU A 102 7.36 -34.90 2.33
N ARG A 103 6.92 -34.41 1.15
CA ARG A 103 7.00 -35.16 -0.10
C ARG A 103 8.44 -35.47 -0.55
N ARG A 104 9.42 -34.62 -0.20
CA ARG A 104 10.85 -34.91 -0.45
C ARG A 104 11.47 -35.86 0.57
N GLY A 105 10.77 -36.20 1.67
CA GLY A 105 11.27 -37.06 2.72
C GLY A 105 12.16 -36.35 3.78
N ASP A 106 12.14 -35.03 3.82
CA ASP A 106 12.99 -34.23 4.73
C ASP A 106 12.73 -34.54 6.22
N PHE A 107 11.55 -35.10 6.53
CA PHE A 107 11.17 -35.45 7.91
C PHE A 107 11.52 -36.89 8.31
N LEU A 108 12.20 -37.64 7.47
CA LEU A 108 12.74 -38.97 7.76
C LEU A 108 11.68 -39.95 8.33
N GLY A 109 10.48 -39.99 7.77
CA GLY A 109 9.40 -40.88 8.17
C GLY A 109 8.63 -40.46 9.42
N ARG A 110 8.89 -39.28 9.97
CA ARG A 110 8.11 -38.77 11.13
C ARG A 110 6.71 -38.38 10.70
N CYS A 111 5.75 -38.51 11.64
CA CYS A 111 4.42 -37.93 11.49
C CYS A 111 4.50 -36.41 11.52
N VAL A 112 4.11 -35.75 10.43
CA VAL A 112 4.14 -34.27 10.31
C VAL A 112 2.84 -33.70 10.91
N GLN A 113 2.97 -32.78 11.87
CA GLN A 113 1.86 -32.20 12.64
C GLN A 113 1.97 -30.66 12.64
N ILE A 114 0.90 -29.98 13.04
CA ILE A 114 0.91 -28.51 13.19
C ILE A 114 2.01 -28.11 14.19
N VAL A 115 2.04 -28.74 15.34
CA VAL A 115 3.13 -28.59 16.32
C VAL A 115 3.95 -29.88 16.28
N PRO A 116 5.27 -29.83 16.01
CA PRO A 116 6.09 -28.64 15.88
C PRO A 116 6.34 -28.18 14.41
N HIS A 117 5.88 -28.90 13.38
CA HIS A 117 6.40 -28.72 12.02
C HIS A 117 5.92 -27.41 11.38
N ILE A 118 4.61 -27.10 11.40
CA ILE A 118 4.06 -25.83 10.91
C ILE A 118 4.56 -24.67 11.78
N THR A 119 4.53 -24.79 13.12
CA THR A 119 5.01 -23.73 14.01
C THR A 119 6.51 -23.46 13.82
N ASN A 120 7.33 -24.47 13.56
CA ASN A 120 8.76 -24.29 13.27
C ASN A 120 8.98 -23.59 11.94
N GLU A 121 8.20 -23.90 10.90
CA GLU A 121 8.27 -23.20 9.61
C GLU A 121 7.93 -21.70 9.79
N ILE A 122 6.87 -21.37 10.55
CA ILE A 122 6.47 -19.98 10.84
C ILE A 122 7.60 -19.24 11.57
N LYS A 123 8.12 -19.82 12.67
CA LYS A 123 9.23 -19.25 13.45
C LYS A 123 10.48 -19.05 12.60
N GLY A 124 10.79 -20.06 11.76
CA GLY A 124 11.93 -20.02 10.83
C GLY A 124 11.85 -18.85 9.86
N ARG A 125 10.68 -18.60 9.29
CA ARG A 125 10.45 -17.46 8.37
C ARG A 125 10.61 -16.12 9.06
N ILE A 126 10.04 -15.93 10.25
CA ILE A 126 10.20 -14.69 11.03
C ILE A 126 11.69 -14.43 11.32
N ARG A 127 12.45 -15.47 11.71
CA ARG A 127 13.89 -15.36 11.97
C ARG A 127 14.72 -15.09 10.71
N ALA A 128 14.31 -15.66 9.57
CA ALA A 128 14.98 -15.42 8.30
C ALA A 128 14.93 -13.94 7.92
N VAL A 129 13.76 -13.30 8.02
CA VAL A 129 13.59 -11.85 7.79
C VAL A 129 14.51 -11.03 8.71
N ALA A 130 14.64 -11.43 9.97
CA ALA A 130 15.54 -10.77 10.93
C ALA A 130 17.02 -10.83 10.48
N SER A 131 17.47 -12.01 10.01
CA SER A 131 18.85 -12.24 9.58
C SER A 131 19.18 -11.49 8.29
N ASP A 132 18.30 -11.57 7.31
CA ASP A 132 18.51 -10.99 5.97
C ASP A 132 18.52 -9.45 6.02
N SER A 133 17.67 -8.86 6.85
CA SER A 133 17.55 -7.41 7.00
C SER A 133 18.60 -6.81 7.94
N LYS A 134 19.32 -7.61 8.71
CA LYS A 134 20.31 -7.16 9.71
C LYS A 134 19.77 -6.06 10.65
N VAL A 135 18.56 -6.27 11.14
CA VAL A 135 17.82 -5.29 11.94
C VAL A 135 18.01 -5.49 13.45
N ASP A 136 17.66 -4.46 14.21
CA ASP A 136 17.65 -4.51 15.67
C ASP A 136 16.30 -5.01 16.19
N VAL A 137 15.19 -4.70 15.47
CA VAL A 137 13.83 -5.08 15.85
C VAL A 137 13.04 -5.58 14.63
N VAL A 138 12.33 -6.70 14.81
CA VAL A 138 11.33 -7.22 13.87
C VAL A 138 9.94 -7.02 14.45
N LEU A 139 9.09 -6.31 13.73
CA LEU A 139 7.67 -6.18 14.03
C LEU A 139 6.94 -7.29 13.28
N THR A 140 6.11 -8.05 13.95
CA THR A 140 5.29 -9.09 13.33
C THR A 140 3.82 -8.83 13.63
N GLU A 141 3.07 -8.43 12.63
CA GLU A 141 1.63 -8.29 12.74
C GLU A 141 0.93 -9.60 12.40
N ILE A 142 0.07 -10.04 13.30
CA ILE A 142 -0.76 -11.24 13.09
C ILE A 142 -2.13 -10.80 12.58
N GLY A 143 -2.43 -11.14 11.34
CA GLY A 143 -3.71 -10.91 10.68
C GLY A 143 -4.85 -11.68 11.34
N GLY A 144 -6.09 -11.32 11.00
CA GLY A 144 -7.28 -11.89 11.61
C GLY A 144 -7.55 -11.34 13.01
N THR A 145 -8.46 -12.01 13.71
CA THR A 145 -8.94 -11.64 15.05
C THR A 145 -8.57 -12.75 16.02
N VAL A 146 -8.08 -12.41 17.20
CA VAL A 146 -7.83 -13.41 18.26
C VAL A 146 -9.13 -14.14 18.61
N GLY A 147 -9.10 -15.46 18.48
CA GLY A 147 -10.27 -16.35 18.59
C GLY A 147 -10.63 -17.04 17.28
N ASP A 148 -10.14 -16.51 16.12
CA ASP A 148 -10.34 -17.16 14.83
C ASP A 148 -9.51 -18.45 14.74
N ILE A 149 -10.10 -19.51 14.15
CA ILE A 149 -9.47 -20.85 14.05
C ILE A 149 -8.21 -20.81 13.20
N GLU A 150 -8.26 -20.08 12.10
CA GLU A 150 -7.17 -19.97 11.11
C GLU A 150 -5.92 -19.28 11.67
N GLY A 151 -6.07 -18.44 12.69
CA GLY A 151 -4.97 -17.74 13.35
C GLY A 151 -4.19 -18.58 14.37
N LEU A 152 -4.75 -19.70 14.85
CA LEU A 152 -4.19 -20.47 15.97
C LEU A 152 -2.76 -20.98 15.74
N PRO A 153 -2.35 -21.52 14.57
CA PRO A 153 -0.97 -21.96 14.36
C PRO A 153 0.06 -20.83 14.49
N PHE A 154 -0.32 -19.62 14.07
CA PHE A 154 0.54 -18.43 14.15
C PHE A 154 0.66 -17.94 15.60
N LEU A 155 -0.45 -17.87 16.34
CA LEU A 155 -0.44 -17.51 17.74
C LEU A 155 0.37 -18.51 18.58
N GLU A 156 0.24 -19.80 18.29
CA GLU A 156 1.05 -20.84 18.94
C GLU A 156 2.54 -20.67 18.60
N ALA A 157 2.89 -20.38 17.35
CA ALA A 157 4.27 -20.16 16.95
C ALA A 157 4.91 -18.97 17.69
N VAL A 158 4.21 -17.83 17.78
CA VAL A 158 4.76 -16.65 18.48
C VAL A 158 4.80 -16.86 19.99
N ARG A 159 3.86 -17.64 20.57
CA ARG A 159 3.91 -18.06 21.97
C ARG A 159 5.19 -18.87 22.25
N GLN A 160 5.54 -19.80 21.35
CA GLN A 160 6.78 -20.58 21.45
C GLN A 160 8.02 -19.69 21.31
N MET A 161 7.98 -18.66 20.43
CA MET A 161 9.11 -17.73 20.27
C MET A 161 9.48 -17.02 21.58
N ARG A 162 8.52 -16.68 22.45
CA ARG A 162 8.85 -16.11 23.78
C ARG A 162 9.66 -17.08 24.64
N LEU A 163 9.37 -18.37 24.54
CA LEU A 163 10.14 -19.39 25.29
C LEU A 163 11.56 -19.56 24.73
N GLU A 164 11.69 -19.46 23.41
CA GLU A 164 12.94 -19.70 22.71
C GLU A 164 13.87 -18.46 22.68
N GLU A 165 13.32 -17.27 22.46
CA GLU A 165 14.07 -16.00 22.39
C GLU A 165 14.24 -15.33 23.76
N GLY A 166 13.39 -15.65 24.71
CA GLY A 166 13.37 -15.08 26.05
C GLY A 166 12.51 -13.81 26.19
N TYR A 167 12.12 -13.54 27.43
CA TYR A 167 11.21 -12.46 27.79
C TYR A 167 11.77 -11.05 27.42
N GLY A 168 13.06 -10.80 27.62
CA GLY A 168 13.71 -9.53 27.30
C GLY A 168 13.88 -9.26 25.80
N ASN A 169 13.64 -10.27 24.95
CA ASN A 169 13.77 -10.15 23.50
C ASN A 169 12.43 -10.20 22.75
N THR A 170 11.32 -10.37 23.47
CA THR A 170 9.98 -10.49 22.88
C THR A 170 8.99 -9.57 23.60
N LEU A 171 8.08 -8.97 22.82
CA LEU A 171 7.04 -8.09 23.35
C LEU A 171 5.72 -8.37 22.62
N TYR A 172 4.63 -8.50 23.39
CA TYR A 172 3.29 -8.70 22.84
C TYR A 172 2.44 -7.44 23.00
N VAL A 173 1.94 -6.93 21.88
CA VAL A 173 1.02 -5.80 21.79
C VAL A 173 -0.35 -6.32 21.36
N HIS A 174 -1.40 -5.98 22.09
CA HIS A 174 -2.76 -6.34 21.73
C HIS A 174 -3.59 -5.10 21.43
N VAL A 175 -4.10 -4.99 20.21
CA VAL A 175 -4.94 -3.88 19.73
C VAL A 175 -6.40 -4.33 19.76
N ALA A 176 -7.26 -3.64 20.49
CA ALA A 176 -8.67 -4.01 20.57
C ALA A 176 -9.60 -2.80 20.68
N LEU A 177 -10.81 -2.95 20.15
CA LEU A 177 -11.81 -1.89 20.10
C LEU A 177 -12.41 -1.61 21.49
N VAL A 178 -12.53 -0.32 21.82
CA VAL A 178 -13.32 0.21 22.94
C VAL A 178 -14.41 1.09 22.34
N PRO A 179 -15.59 0.55 22.07
CA PRO A 179 -16.70 1.32 21.49
C PRO A 179 -17.29 2.29 22.50
N ILE A 180 -17.87 3.37 21.98
CA ILE A 180 -18.71 4.30 22.73
C ILE A 180 -20.15 4.01 22.34
N LEU A 181 -21.03 3.89 23.33
CA LEU A 181 -22.47 3.77 23.06
C LEU A 181 -23.05 5.15 22.79
N ASP A 182 -23.61 5.37 21.61
CA ASP A 182 -24.17 6.66 21.18
C ASP A 182 -25.25 7.18 22.14
N VAL A 183 -26.05 6.28 22.71
CA VAL A 183 -27.16 6.63 23.61
C VAL A 183 -26.68 7.19 24.94
N THR A 184 -25.58 6.67 25.51
CA THR A 184 -25.10 7.04 26.85
C THR A 184 -23.79 7.81 26.83
N GLY A 185 -23.08 7.84 25.72
CA GLY A 185 -21.73 8.40 25.60
C GLY A 185 -20.65 7.61 26.39
N GLU A 186 -21.00 6.43 26.93
CA GLU A 186 -20.15 5.64 27.81
C GLU A 186 -19.20 4.74 27.01
N MET A 187 -17.94 4.69 27.41
CA MET A 187 -16.94 3.77 26.87
C MET A 187 -17.15 2.35 27.39
N LYS A 188 -17.23 1.38 26.49
CA LYS A 188 -17.46 -0.04 26.84
C LYS A 188 -16.19 -0.85 26.68
N THR A 189 -15.51 -1.13 27.79
CA THR A 189 -14.25 -1.90 27.83
C THR A 189 -14.46 -3.42 27.74
N LYS A 190 -15.69 -3.93 27.88
CA LYS A 190 -15.99 -5.36 27.85
C LYS A 190 -15.50 -6.09 26.60
N PRO A 191 -15.70 -5.57 25.35
CA PRO A 191 -15.20 -6.25 24.16
C PRO A 191 -13.68 -6.46 24.21
N LEU A 192 -12.92 -5.44 24.61
CA LEU A 192 -11.47 -5.53 24.79
C LEU A 192 -11.11 -6.55 25.87
N GLN A 193 -11.79 -6.56 27.01
CA GLN A 193 -11.55 -7.53 28.09
C GLN A 193 -11.76 -8.97 27.62
N HIS A 194 -12.81 -9.25 26.84
CA HIS A 194 -13.05 -10.56 26.26
C HIS A 194 -11.94 -10.96 25.29
N SER A 195 -11.49 -10.05 24.44
CA SER A 195 -10.41 -10.30 23.47
C SER A 195 -9.08 -10.62 24.18
N VAL A 196 -8.74 -9.88 25.24
CA VAL A 196 -7.56 -10.19 26.06
C VAL A 196 -7.69 -11.57 26.73
N ASN A 197 -8.87 -11.93 27.22
CA ASN A 197 -9.09 -13.25 27.80
C ASN A 197 -8.91 -14.38 26.79
N GLU A 198 -9.38 -14.22 25.55
CA GLU A 198 -9.13 -15.20 24.48
C GLU A 198 -7.63 -15.34 24.18
N LEU A 199 -6.90 -14.22 24.08
CA LEU A 199 -5.44 -14.26 23.89
C LEU A 199 -4.73 -15.01 25.03
N ARG A 200 -5.16 -14.79 26.28
CA ARG A 200 -4.63 -15.47 27.47
C ARG A 200 -4.97 -16.96 27.49
N ARG A 201 -6.13 -17.38 26.97
CA ARG A 201 -6.49 -18.81 26.83
C ARG A 201 -5.52 -19.54 25.89
N ILE A 202 -4.95 -18.87 24.89
CA ILE A 202 -3.92 -19.41 24.00
C ILE A 202 -2.54 -19.46 24.70
N GLY A 203 -2.41 -18.82 25.87
CA GLY A 203 -1.16 -18.76 26.64
C GLY A 203 -0.31 -17.52 26.35
N ILE A 204 -0.89 -16.48 25.77
CA ILE A 204 -0.21 -15.20 25.51
C ILE A 204 -0.75 -14.13 26.44
N GLN A 205 0.11 -13.64 27.36
CA GLN A 205 -0.16 -12.46 28.16
C GLN A 205 0.37 -11.23 27.40
N PRO A 206 -0.48 -10.25 27.04
CA PRO A 206 0.02 -9.02 26.43
C PRO A 206 0.89 -8.22 27.41
N ASP A 207 1.94 -7.60 26.88
CA ASP A 207 2.78 -6.64 27.62
C ASP A 207 2.23 -5.22 27.48
N ILE A 208 1.58 -4.94 26.33
CA ILE A 208 0.96 -3.67 25.99
C ILE A 208 -0.45 -3.93 25.48
N ILE A 209 -1.40 -3.08 25.88
CA ILE A 209 -2.73 -3.02 25.30
C ILE A 209 -2.90 -1.66 24.64
N VAL A 210 -3.31 -1.65 23.36
CA VAL A 210 -3.70 -0.44 22.63
C VAL A 210 -5.21 -0.43 22.49
N ALA A 211 -5.86 0.47 23.22
CA ALA A 211 -7.30 0.69 23.12
C ALA A 211 -7.58 1.53 21.87
N ARG A 212 -8.28 0.94 20.90
CA ARG A 212 -8.75 1.65 19.70
C ARG A 212 -10.14 2.21 19.98
N CYS A 213 -10.29 3.52 19.94
CA CYS A 213 -11.54 4.22 20.32
C CYS A 213 -11.77 5.49 19.51
N PRO A 214 -13.00 6.03 19.46
CA PRO A 214 -13.28 7.26 18.74
C PRO A 214 -12.61 8.50 19.33
N LYS A 215 -12.37 8.53 20.66
CA LYS A 215 -11.71 9.63 21.39
C LYS A 215 -10.79 9.07 22.48
N MET A 216 -9.97 9.92 23.10
CA MET A 216 -9.09 9.53 24.21
C MET A 216 -9.90 8.82 25.31
N ILE A 217 -9.37 7.70 25.83
CA ILE A 217 -9.97 6.99 26.96
C ILE A 217 -9.85 7.81 28.25
N ASP A 218 -10.87 7.72 29.10
CA ASP A 218 -10.84 8.32 30.41
C ASP A 218 -10.09 7.46 31.45
N GLY A 219 -9.76 8.04 32.60
CA GLY A 219 -8.99 7.36 33.65
C GLY A 219 -9.73 6.16 34.26
N GLU A 220 -11.07 6.08 34.19
CA GLU A 220 -11.81 4.92 34.68
C GLU A 220 -11.69 3.76 33.70
N ALA A 221 -11.87 4.01 32.39
CA ALA A 221 -11.68 3.02 31.35
C ALA A 221 -10.24 2.50 31.33
N LEU A 222 -9.25 3.39 31.46
CA LEU A 222 -7.83 3.03 31.54
C LEU A 222 -7.57 2.05 32.70
N ARG A 223 -8.00 2.38 33.94
CA ARG A 223 -7.84 1.50 35.12
C ARG A 223 -8.54 0.16 34.92
N LYS A 224 -9.76 0.14 34.36
CA LYS A 224 -10.48 -1.10 34.06
C LYS A 224 -9.71 -1.96 33.04
N ILE A 225 -9.19 -1.38 31.97
CA ILE A 225 -8.40 -2.10 30.97
C ILE A 225 -7.14 -2.68 31.59
N ALA A 226 -6.39 -1.90 32.36
CA ALA A 226 -5.18 -2.35 33.05
C ALA A 226 -5.46 -3.51 34.03
N LEU A 227 -6.49 -3.36 34.88
CA LEU A 227 -6.87 -4.37 35.86
C LEU A 227 -7.25 -5.71 35.20
N PHE A 228 -8.18 -5.67 34.22
CA PHE A 228 -8.64 -6.89 33.55
C PHE A 228 -7.60 -7.44 32.56
N GLY A 229 -6.76 -6.59 31.98
CA GLY A 229 -5.62 -6.98 31.16
C GLY A 229 -4.45 -7.57 31.94
N THR A 230 -4.45 -7.41 33.29
CA THR A 230 -3.32 -7.81 34.16
C THR A 230 -2.01 -7.17 33.72
N ILE A 231 -2.06 -5.88 33.42
CA ILE A 231 -0.90 -5.06 33.06
C ILE A 231 -0.91 -3.73 33.86
N PRO A 232 0.23 -3.05 34.03
CA PRO A 232 0.23 -1.76 34.69
C PRO A 232 -0.46 -0.69 33.82
N GLU A 233 -1.00 0.36 34.46
CA GLU A 233 -1.71 1.43 33.77
C GLU A 233 -0.87 2.11 32.68
N ASN A 234 0.42 2.27 32.89
CA ASN A 234 1.37 2.85 31.94
C ASN A 234 1.73 1.93 30.74
N ALA A 235 1.14 0.74 30.68
CA ALA A 235 1.20 -0.17 29.53
C ALA A 235 -0.10 -0.19 28.71
N VAL A 236 -1.07 0.67 29.07
CA VAL A 236 -2.31 0.88 28.31
C VAL A 236 -2.19 2.19 27.53
N PHE A 237 -2.29 2.11 26.21
CA PHE A 237 -2.21 3.25 25.30
C PHE A 237 -3.52 3.40 24.52
N CYS A 238 -3.82 4.62 24.08
CA CYS A 238 -5.03 4.93 23.33
C CYS A 238 -4.69 5.40 21.93
N SER A 239 -5.18 4.67 20.92
CA SER A 239 -5.20 5.09 19.53
C SER A 239 -6.63 5.54 19.19
N TYR A 240 -6.85 6.85 19.09
CA TYR A 240 -8.15 7.42 18.78
C TYR A 240 -8.24 7.95 17.35
N ASN A 241 -9.46 8.36 16.93
CA ASN A 241 -9.69 8.89 15.59
C ASN A 241 -8.91 10.21 15.40
N VAL A 242 -8.26 10.32 14.26
CA VAL A 242 -7.42 11.45 13.85
C VAL A 242 -7.79 11.90 12.44
N GLU A 243 -7.39 13.10 12.05
CA GLU A 243 -7.60 13.58 10.68
C GLU A 243 -6.68 12.87 9.68
N THR A 244 -5.46 12.55 10.10
CA THR A 244 -4.51 11.78 9.32
C THR A 244 -3.85 10.69 10.16
N ILE A 245 -3.74 9.49 9.61
CA ILE A 245 -3.09 8.35 10.29
C ILE A 245 -1.63 8.63 10.66
N TYR A 246 -1.00 9.60 10.00
CA TYR A 246 0.38 10.01 10.28
C TYR A 246 0.55 10.74 11.61
N GLU A 247 -0.53 11.13 12.29
CA GLU A 247 -0.49 11.63 13.67
C GLU A 247 -0.29 10.50 14.70
N VAL A 248 -0.70 9.27 14.39
CA VAL A 248 -0.73 8.15 15.35
C VAL A 248 0.62 7.87 16.01
N PRO A 249 1.79 7.87 15.30
CA PRO A 249 3.08 7.71 15.96
C PRO A 249 3.38 8.79 16.99
N LEU A 250 3.00 10.05 16.68
CA LEU A 250 3.20 11.19 17.58
C LEU A 250 2.32 11.08 18.83
N ILE A 251 1.08 10.64 18.66
CA ILE A 251 0.10 10.44 19.74
C ILE A 251 0.54 9.32 20.68
N LEU A 252 0.95 8.17 20.14
CA LEU A 252 1.37 7.02 20.94
C LEU A 252 2.71 7.29 21.64
N ASP A 253 3.64 7.96 20.99
CA ASP A 253 4.91 8.35 21.59
C ASP A 253 4.72 9.40 22.68
N GLY A 254 3.82 10.37 22.46
CA GLY A 254 3.43 11.37 23.46
C GLY A 254 2.80 10.79 24.73
N GLN A 255 2.21 9.59 24.64
CA GLN A 255 1.73 8.82 25.80
C GLN A 255 2.85 7.99 26.46
N GLY A 256 4.08 8.01 25.93
CA GLY A 256 5.23 7.28 26.46
C GLY A 256 5.43 5.87 25.93
N MET A 257 4.70 5.45 24.87
CA MET A 257 4.77 4.09 24.34
C MET A 257 6.17 3.71 23.85
N GLY A 258 6.86 4.61 23.14
CA GLY A 258 8.20 4.35 22.61
C GLY A 258 9.22 4.07 23.73
N SER A 259 9.24 4.89 24.79
CA SER A 259 10.10 4.67 25.96
C SER A 259 9.74 3.41 26.72
N PHE A 260 8.43 3.08 26.86
CA PHE A 260 7.98 1.85 27.46
C PHE A 260 8.49 0.62 26.69
N ILE A 261 8.40 0.62 25.35
CA ILE A 261 8.91 -0.47 24.49
C ILE A 261 10.42 -0.63 24.66
N CYS A 262 11.18 0.47 24.60
CA CYS A 262 12.63 0.43 24.81
C CYS A 262 13.00 -0.19 26.15
N LYS A 263 12.39 0.26 27.23
CA LYS A 263 12.62 -0.28 28.58
C LYS A 263 12.26 -1.77 28.66
N ARG A 264 11.11 -2.17 28.11
CA ARG A 264 10.60 -3.54 28.18
C ARG A 264 11.45 -4.53 27.36
N LEU A 265 12.02 -4.08 26.24
CA LEU A 265 12.92 -4.86 25.38
C LEU A 265 14.40 -4.68 25.72
N GLU A 266 14.72 -4.02 26.84
CA GLU A 266 16.12 -3.75 27.24
C GLU A 266 16.94 -3.08 26.11
N LEU A 267 16.28 -2.20 25.35
CA LEU A 267 16.93 -1.39 24.34
C LEU A 267 17.50 -0.10 24.99
N PRO A 268 18.61 0.45 24.47
CA PRO A 268 19.11 1.74 24.95
C PRO A 268 18.05 2.83 24.86
N GLU A 269 17.88 3.61 25.90
CA GLU A 269 17.01 4.78 25.85
C GLU A 269 17.66 5.85 24.98
N ARG A 270 16.89 6.38 24.03
CA ARG A 270 17.32 7.42 23.09
C ARG A 270 16.16 8.38 22.85
N GLU A 271 16.46 9.66 22.78
CA GLU A 271 15.49 10.69 22.44
C GLU A 271 14.97 10.52 21.01
N PRO A 272 13.65 10.60 20.77
CA PRO A 272 13.08 10.47 19.44
C PRO A 272 13.26 11.74 18.61
N ASN A 273 13.75 11.62 17.39
CA ASN A 273 13.79 12.74 16.46
C ASN A 273 12.62 12.64 15.45
N PHE A 274 11.51 13.29 15.79
CA PHE A 274 10.33 13.36 14.92
C PHE A 274 10.29 14.61 14.02
N GLU A 275 11.34 15.39 13.88
CA GLU A 275 11.30 16.69 13.18
C GLU A 275 10.74 16.55 11.75
N VAL A 276 11.33 15.68 10.93
CA VAL A 276 10.89 15.44 9.54
C VAL A 276 9.44 14.97 9.49
N TRP A 277 9.07 14.06 10.38
CA TRP A 277 7.72 13.53 10.46
C TRP A 277 6.69 14.58 10.87
N ARG A 278 6.99 15.39 11.87
CA ARG A 278 6.13 16.52 12.31
C ARG A 278 5.94 17.55 11.20
N ASN A 279 7.00 17.86 10.44
CA ASN A 279 6.90 18.80 9.31
C ASN A 279 5.93 18.26 8.24
N PHE A 280 6.00 16.98 7.93
CA PHE A 280 5.08 16.34 7.00
C PHE A 280 3.64 16.34 7.54
N VAL A 281 3.41 15.92 8.78
CA VAL A 281 2.08 15.96 9.41
C VAL A 281 1.51 17.37 9.39
N ASN A 282 2.33 18.37 9.76
CA ASN A 282 1.90 19.77 9.74
C ASN A 282 1.52 20.26 8.33
N ALA A 283 2.22 19.80 7.29
CA ALA A 283 1.88 20.17 5.91
C ALA A 283 0.51 19.61 5.47
N ILE A 284 0.13 18.43 5.97
CA ILE A 284 -1.20 17.85 5.72
C ILE A 284 -2.28 18.60 6.51
N MET A 285 -2.03 18.87 7.80
CA MET A 285 -3.01 19.48 8.70
C MET A 285 -3.26 20.95 8.41
N ASN A 286 -2.25 21.68 7.96
CA ASN A 286 -2.30 23.13 7.73
C ASN A 286 -1.94 23.49 6.28
N PRO A 287 -2.69 23.00 5.27
CA PRO A 287 -2.44 23.29 3.87
C PRO A 287 -2.75 24.76 3.56
N LYS A 288 -1.96 25.37 2.66
CA LYS A 288 -2.20 26.74 2.18
C LYS A 288 -3.16 26.80 0.99
N TYR A 289 -3.23 25.70 0.25
CA TYR A 289 -3.98 25.59 -1.00
C TYR A 289 -4.89 24.37 -0.97
N GLU A 290 -5.77 24.30 -1.97
CA GLU A 290 -6.64 23.15 -2.21
C GLU A 290 -6.62 22.80 -3.70
N VAL A 291 -6.53 21.50 -3.99
CA VAL A 291 -6.58 20.93 -5.33
C VAL A 291 -7.67 19.87 -5.38
N LYS A 292 -8.56 19.96 -6.39
CA LYS A 292 -9.65 18.99 -6.62
C LYS A 292 -9.28 18.05 -7.75
N ILE A 293 -9.20 16.77 -7.47
CA ILE A 293 -8.85 15.73 -8.44
C ILE A 293 -10.05 14.82 -8.67
N ALA A 294 -10.41 14.64 -9.94
CA ALA A 294 -11.39 13.64 -10.36
C ALA A 294 -10.66 12.30 -10.62
N LEU A 295 -10.91 11.31 -9.78
CA LEU A 295 -10.43 9.94 -9.99
C LEU A 295 -11.52 9.16 -10.74
N VAL A 296 -11.23 8.80 -12.01
CA VAL A 296 -12.16 8.06 -12.87
C VAL A 296 -11.77 6.58 -12.88
N GLY A 297 -12.47 5.78 -12.08
CA GLY A 297 -12.12 4.38 -11.81
C GLY A 297 -13.28 3.40 -11.94
N LYS A 298 -13.01 2.13 -11.61
CA LYS A 298 -14.00 1.04 -11.58
C LYS A 298 -14.57 0.74 -10.21
N TYR A 299 -13.90 1.18 -9.17
CA TYR A 299 -14.15 0.83 -7.78
C TYR A 299 -14.35 2.10 -6.95
N ALA A 300 -15.05 3.08 -7.53
CA ALA A 300 -15.25 4.39 -6.91
C ALA A 300 -15.98 4.33 -5.55
N SER A 301 -16.73 3.27 -5.31
CA SER A 301 -17.41 3.01 -4.02
C SER A 301 -16.51 2.37 -2.95
N LEU A 302 -15.30 1.93 -3.32
CA LEU A 302 -14.35 1.22 -2.45
C LEU A 302 -13.02 1.97 -2.38
N VAL A 303 -12.89 2.88 -1.43
CA VAL A 303 -11.68 3.70 -1.22
C VAL A 303 -10.44 2.82 -0.97
N ASP A 304 -10.60 1.70 -0.29
CA ASP A 304 -9.52 0.75 0.01
C ASP A 304 -8.90 0.07 -1.23
N SER A 305 -9.57 0.14 -2.39
CA SER A 305 -9.00 -0.35 -3.65
C SER A 305 -7.92 0.55 -4.23
N TYR A 306 -7.77 1.78 -3.75
CA TYR A 306 -6.84 2.79 -4.28
C TYR A 306 -6.00 3.44 -3.17
N VAL A 307 -5.76 2.73 -2.07
CA VAL A 307 -5.06 3.28 -0.89
C VAL A 307 -3.72 3.89 -1.26
N SER A 308 -2.85 3.14 -1.95
CA SER A 308 -1.51 3.63 -2.29
C SER A 308 -1.54 4.86 -3.21
N MET A 309 -2.48 4.91 -4.16
CA MET A 309 -2.67 6.06 -5.05
C MET A 309 -3.16 7.29 -4.28
N ASN A 310 -4.13 7.09 -3.37
CA ASN A 310 -4.64 8.18 -2.53
C ASN A 310 -3.52 8.75 -1.66
N GLU A 311 -2.74 7.87 -1.02
CA GLU A 311 -1.61 8.30 -0.20
C GLU A 311 -0.53 8.99 -1.04
N ALA A 312 -0.22 8.51 -2.24
CA ALA A 312 0.73 9.17 -3.14
C ALA A 312 0.26 10.58 -3.55
N LEU A 313 -1.04 10.76 -3.81
CA LEU A 313 -1.64 12.07 -4.06
C LEU A 313 -1.55 12.99 -2.83
N HIS A 314 -1.80 12.46 -1.62
CA HIS A 314 -1.66 13.21 -0.37
C HIS A 314 -0.19 13.59 -0.09
N HIS A 315 0.77 12.69 -0.38
CA HIS A 315 2.20 13.00 -0.27
C HIS A 315 2.61 14.13 -1.22
N GLY A 316 2.15 14.09 -2.48
CA GLY A 316 2.33 15.15 -3.46
C GLY A 316 1.69 16.47 -3.00
N GLY A 317 0.47 16.38 -2.43
CA GLY A 317 -0.25 17.50 -1.84
C GLY A 317 0.54 18.16 -0.70
N ALA A 318 1.03 17.39 0.25
CA ALA A 318 1.84 17.87 1.36
C ALA A 318 3.09 18.61 0.88
N ALA A 319 3.78 18.06 -0.14
CA ALA A 319 4.95 18.71 -0.74
C ALA A 319 4.61 20.04 -1.44
N CYS A 320 3.39 20.16 -1.98
CA CYS A 320 2.86 21.39 -2.58
C CYS A 320 2.17 22.31 -1.57
N GLN A 321 2.12 21.97 -0.28
CA GLN A 321 1.33 22.66 0.75
C GLN A 321 -0.16 22.78 0.37
N ALA A 322 -0.69 21.77 -0.30
CA ALA A 322 -2.06 21.72 -0.81
C ALA A 322 -2.83 20.54 -0.23
N ARG A 323 -4.07 20.78 0.19
CA ARG A 323 -5.03 19.72 0.48
C ARG A 323 -5.53 19.15 -0.85
N VAL A 324 -5.36 17.86 -1.06
CA VAL A 324 -5.90 17.16 -2.21
C VAL A 324 -7.27 16.60 -1.85
N GLN A 325 -8.31 17.08 -2.56
CA GLN A 325 -9.66 16.55 -2.49
C GLN A 325 -9.87 15.61 -3.67
N ILE A 326 -10.06 14.32 -3.38
CA ILE A 326 -10.28 13.30 -4.39
C ILE A 326 -11.78 13.02 -4.48
N GLN A 327 -12.35 13.22 -5.66
CA GLN A 327 -13.72 12.80 -5.95
C GLN A 327 -13.71 11.63 -6.93
N TYR A 328 -14.37 10.54 -6.52
CA TYR A 328 -14.43 9.30 -7.28
C TYR A 328 -15.59 9.29 -8.26
N PHE A 329 -15.31 8.87 -9.49
CA PHE A 329 -16.30 8.70 -10.55
C PHE A 329 -16.25 7.26 -11.08
N GLU A 330 -17.40 6.60 -11.08
CA GLU A 330 -17.55 5.32 -11.79
C GLU A 330 -17.49 5.56 -13.29
N ALA A 331 -16.47 5.00 -13.93
CA ALA A 331 -16.23 5.17 -15.37
C ALA A 331 -17.41 4.70 -16.23
N GLU A 332 -18.14 3.68 -15.80
CA GLU A 332 -19.35 3.20 -16.49
C GLU A 332 -20.43 4.27 -16.67
N ASN A 333 -20.46 5.30 -15.80
CA ASN A 333 -21.41 6.39 -15.95
C ASN A 333 -21.13 7.23 -17.21
N PHE A 334 -19.87 7.34 -17.61
CA PHE A 334 -19.46 8.03 -18.83
C PHE A 334 -19.66 7.15 -20.09
N GLU A 335 -19.57 5.81 -19.95
CA GLU A 335 -19.93 4.90 -21.04
C GLU A 335 -21.42 5.00 -21.37
N LYS A 336 -22.29 5.00 -20.34
CA LYS A 336 -23.75 5.06 -20.50
C LYS A 336 -24.22 6.43 -20.96
N ASN A 337 -23.53 7.48 -20.58
CA ASN A 337 -23.87 8.86 -20.92
C ASN A 337 -22.59 9.70 -21.08
N PRO A 338 -22.03 9.77 -22.31
CA PRO A 338 -20.78 10.49 -22.57
C PRO A 338 -20.82 11.98 -22.20
N ASP A 339 -21.98 12.64 -22.30
CA ASP A 339 -22.11 14.07 -22.00
C ASP A 339 -21.85 14.38 -20.53
N LYS A 340 -22.04 13.41 -19.62
CA LYS A 340 -21.72 13.59 -18.20
C LYS A 340 -20.24 13.89 -17.94
N VAL A 341 -19.33 13.60 -18.89
CA VAL A 341 -17.92 13.93 -18.76
C VAL A 341 -17.68 15.43 -18.56
N GLN A 342 -18.63 16.30 -18.97
CA GLN A 342 -18.54 17.74 -18.77
C GLN A 342 -18.43 18.15 -17.29
N CYS A 343 -18.91 17.32 -16.35
CA CYS A 343 -18.74 17.58 -14.91
C CYS A 343 -17.25 17.65 -14.51
N LEU A 344 -16.36 16.98 -15.25
CA LEU A 344 -14.92 16.98 -14.98
C LEU A 344 -14.26 18.36 -15.21
N ARG A 345 -14.93 19.28 -15.91
CA ARG A 345 -14.42 20.65 -16.14
C ARG A 345 -14.19 21.45 -14.85
N SER A 346 -14.91 21.09 -13.76
CA SER A 346 -14.79 21.75 -12.46
C SER A 346 -13.60 21.26 -11.60
N PHE A 347 -12.84 20.31 -12.11
CA PHE A 347 -11.69 19.74 -11.39
C PHE A 347 -10.38 20.33 -11.89
N ASP A 348 -9.39 20.40 -10.98
CA ASP A 348 -8.06 20.92 -11.27
C ASP A 348 -7.21 19.86 -12.01
N GLY A 349 -7.54 18.57 -11.89
CA GLY A 349 -6.89 17.46 -12.59
C GLY A 349 -7.78 16.23 -12.71
N ILE A 350 -7.47 15.38 -13.70
CA ILE A 350 -8.13 14.10 -13.95
C ILE A 350 -7.11 12.98 -13.77
N PHE A 351 -7.44 12.01 -12.93
CA PHE A 351 -6.61 10.85 -12.62
C PHE A 351 -7.32 9.55 -13.06
N VAL A 352 -6.65 8.74 -13.88
CA VAL A 352 -7.17 7.45 -14.34
C VAL A 352 -6.30 6.33 -13.78
N PRO A 353 -6.80 5.59 -12.77
CA PRO A 353 -6.04 4.57 -12.07
C PRO A 353 -5.95 3.26 -12.88
N TYR A 354 -5.16 2.32 -12.34
CA TYR A 354 -5.07 0.95 -12.81
C TYR A 354 -6.45 0.26 -12.87
N GLY A 355 -6.47 -0.92 -13.43
CA GLY A 355 -7.62 -1.79 -13.58
C GLY A 355 -7.37 -2.83 -14.67
N PHE A 356 -8.38 -3.60 -15.00
CA PHE A 356 -8.33 -4.60 -16.08
C PHE A 356 -9.74 -4.94 -16.55
N GLY A 357 -9.85 -5.55 -17.75
CA GLY A 357 -11.11 -5.99 -18.34
C GLY A 357 -12.00 -4.86 -18.85
N GLN A 358 -13.05 -5.23 -19.58
CA GLN A 358 -13.86 -4.32 -20.40
C GLN A 358 -14.68 -3.30 -19.62
N ARG A 359 -15.18 -3.65 -18.42
CA ARG A 359 -16.08 -2.80 -17.62
C ARG A 359 -15.45 -1.43 -17.32
N GLY A 360 -16.06 -0.34 -17.75
CA GLY A 360 -15.62 1.03 -17.51
C GLY A 360 -14.42 1.47 -18.37
N ALA A 361 -13.94 0.68 -19.32
CA ALA A 361 -12.78 1.03 -20.14
C ALA A 361 -13.09 2.19 -21.08
N GLU A 362 -14.21 2.16 -21.80
CA GLU A 362 -14.61 3.26 -22.70
C GLU A 362 -14.89 4.54 -21.93
N GLY A 363 -15.48 4.48 -20.75
CA GLY A 363 -15.69 5.65 -19.89
C GLY A 363 -14.39 6.30 -19.43
N LYS A 364 -13.34 5.51 -19.15
CA LYS A 364 -11.99 6.02 -18.91
C LYS A 364 -11.41 6.69 -20.15
N ILE A 365 -11.56 6.07 -21.34
CA ILE A 365 -11.10 6.66 -22.63
C ILE A 365 -11.78 8.01 -22.88
N ILE A 366 -13.10 8.12 -22.63
CA ILE A 366 -13.85 9.38 -22.74
C ILE A 366 -13.27 10.45 -21.79
N ALA A 367 -12.96 10.09 -20.55
CA ALA A 367 -12.37 11.01 -19.58
C ALA A 367 -10.94 11.45 -19.98
N ILE A 368 -10.13 10.54 -20.52
CA ILE A 368 -8.77 10.83 -21.04
C ILE A 368 -8.84 11.79 -22.21
N LYS A 369 -9.75 11.53 -23.17
CA LYS A 369 -10.02 12.44 -24.31
C LYS A 369 -10.41 13.83 -23.83
N PHE A 370 -11.31 13.88 -22.86
CA PHE A 370 -11.76 15.15 -22.29
C PHE A 370 -10.61 15.93 -21.64
N ALA A 371 -9.74 15.25 -20.87
CA ALA A 371 -8.55 15.87 -20.28
C ALA A 371 -7.61 16.43 -21.34
N ARG A 372 -7.31 15.66 -22.40
CA ARG A 372 -6.42 16.06 -23.50
C ARG A 372 -6.97 17.26 -24.25
N GLU A 373 -8.23 17.20 -24.69
CA GLU A 373 -8.84 18.27 -25.53
C GLU A 373 -9.09 19.57 -24.76
N ASN A 374 -9.31 19.51 -23.44
CA ASN A 374 -9.54 20.69 -22.61
C ASN A 374 -8.27 21.14 -21.85
N ASN A 375 -7.12 20.56 -22.17
CA ASN A 375 -5.82 20.89 -21.56
C ASN A 375 -5.84 20.77 -20.02
N ILE A 376 -6.67 19.86 -19.44
CA ILE A 376 -6.74 19.61 -17.99
C ILE A 376 -5.59 18.68 -17.58
N PRO A 377 -4.81 19.01 -16.53
CA PRO A 377 -3.78 18.11 -16.03
C PRO A 377 -4.27 16.67 -15.89
N PHE A 378 -3.51 15.74 -16.46
CA PHE A 378 -3.86 14.33 -16.53
C PHE A 378 -2.73 13.45 -16.01
N LEU A 379 -3.06 12.45 -15.19
CA LEU A 379 -2.18 11.35 -14.79
C LEU A 379 -2.89 10.02 -15.03
N GLY A 380 -2.22 9.08 -15.72
CA GLY A 380 -2.73 7.74 -15.98
C GLY A 380 -1.76 6.66 -15.50
N ILE A 381 -2.23 5.70 -14.69
CA ILE A 381 -1.37 4.65 -14.11
C ILE A 381 -1.76 3.28 -14.65
N CYS A 382 -0.77 2.52 -15.14
CA CYS A 382 -0.87 1.14 -15.61
C CYS A 382 -1.96 0.97 -16.68
N PHE A 383 -3.17 0.56 -16.35
CA PHE A 383 -4.28 0.51 -17.28
C PHE A 383 -4.67 1.91 -17.80
N GLY A 384 -4.53 2.95 -16.96
CA GLY A 384 -4.70 4.35 -17.38
C GLY A 384 -3.71 4.78 -18.47
N PHE A 385 -2.46 4.33 -18.38
CA PHE A 385 -1.45 4.51 -19.43
C PHE A 385 -1.85 3.80 -20.73
N GLN A 386 -2.26 2.53 -20.64
CA GLN A 386 -2.68 1.76 -21.81
C GLN A 386 -3.88 2.39 -22.52
N LEU A 387 -4.87 2.84 -21.75
CA LEU A 387 -6.04 3.53 -22.31
C LEU A 387 -5.72 4.90 -22.88
N ALA A 388 -4.71 5.59 -22.37
CA ALA A 388 -4.21 6.83 -22.98
C ALA A 388 -3.59 6.59 -24.35
N VAL A 389 -2.87 5.47 -24.55
CA VAL A 389 -2.38 5.05 -25.86
C VAL A 389 -3.54 4.74 -26.80
N VAL A 390 -4.56 4.01 -26.34
CA VAL A 390 -5.76 3.70 -27.14
C VAL A 390 -6.50 4.97 -27.55
N GLU A 391 -6.71 5.90 -26.62
CA GLU A 391 -7.36 7.19 -26.89
C GLU A 391 -6.62 7.97 -27.96
N PHE A 392 -5.30 8.10 -27.78
CA PHE A 392 -4.45 8.86 -28.71
C PHE A 392 -4.42 8.23 -30.10
N ALA A 393 -4.33 6.91 -30.18
CA ALA A 393 -4.39 6.17 -31.42
C ALA A 393 -5.70 6.40 -32.19
N ARG A 394 -6.85 6.34 -31.51
CA ARG A 394 -8.17 6.56 -32.10
C ARG A 394 -8.37 8.00 -32.54
N ASN A 395 -8.14 8.96 -31.67
CA ASN A 395 -8.60 10.33 -31.88
C ASN A 395 -7.54 11.23 -32.52
N VAL A 396 -6.24 10.94 -32.38
CA VAL A 396 -5.15 11.73 -32.94
C VAL A 396 -4.55 11.03 -34.16
N CYS A 397 -4.19 9.74 -34.06
CA CYS A 397 -3.60 9.00 -35.19
C CYS A 397 -4.62 8.53 -36.22
N ARG A 398 -5.94 8.71 -35.96
CA ARG A 398 -7.04 8.28 -36.87
C ARG A 398 -7.01 6.78 -37.17
N LEU A 399 -6.71 5.98 -36.12
CA LEU A 399 -6.82 4.54 -36.18
C LEU A 399 -8.17 4.14 -35.55
N ASP A 400 -9.22 4.25 -36.36
CA ASP A 400 -10.55 3.85 -35.93
C ASP A 400 -10.50 2.41 -35.41
N ASP A 401 -11.22 2.10 -34.33
CA ASP A 401 -11.23 0.79 -33.67
C ASP A 401 -9.89 0.33 -33.02
N ALA A 402 -8.88 1.19 -32.90
CA ALA A 402 -7.67 0.87 -32.14
C ALA A 402 -8.02 0.50 -30.70
N ASN A 403 -7.46 -0.62 -30.21
CA ASN A 403 -7.81 -1.13 -28.87
C ASN A 403 -6.67 -1.95 -28.25
N SER A 404 -6.87 -2.34 -26.99
CA SER A 404 -6.15 -3.42 -26.36
C SER A 404 -6.75 -4.77 -26.73
N ILE A 405 -5.92 -5.78 -27.00
CA ILE A 405 -6.41 -7.16 -27.21
C ILE A 405 -7.05 -7.77 -25.96
N GLU A 406 -6.82 -7.17 -24.77
CA GLU A 406 -7.54 -7.52 -23.56
C GLU A 406 -9.03 -7.16 -23.65
N LEU A 407 -9.33 -6.03 -24.29
CA LEU A 407 -10.69 -5.47 -24.39
C LEU A 407 -11.39 -5.93 -25.68
N SER A 408 -10.65 -6.04 -26.77
CA SER A 408 -11.14 -6.47 -28.09
C SER A 408 -10.08 -7.36 -28.75
N PRO A 409 -10.16 -8.69 -28.60
CA PRO A 409 -9.16 -9.61 -29.15
C PRO A 409 -9.01 -9.51 -30.67
N ASP A 410 -10.08 -9.14 -31.37
CA ASP A 410 -10.16 -9.08 -32.85
C ASP A 410 -9.99 -7.64 -33.40
N THR A 411 -9.48 -6.70 -32.59
CA THR A 411 -9.28 -5.32 -33.05
C THR A 411 -8.34 -5.29 -34.28
N PRO A 412 -8.66 -4.50 -35.32
CA PRO A 412 -7.78 -4.34 -36.48
C PRO A 412 -6.49 -3.58 -36.13
N HIS A 413 -6.50 -2.82 -35.04
CA HIS A 413 -5.37 -2.04 -34.58
C HIS A 413 -5.04 -2.33 -33.11
N PRO A 414 -4.34 -3.46 -32.81
CA PRO A 414 -3.97 -3.87 -31.45
C PRO A 414 -2.80 -3.02 -30.93
N VAL A 415 -3.09 -1.77 -30.55
CA VAL A 415 -2.06 -0.82 -30.05
C VAL A 415 -1.54 -1.22 -28.67
N ILE A 416 -2.30 -2.02 -27.93
CA ILE A 416 -1.89 -2.70 -26.69
C ILE A 416 -2.00 -4.19 -26.92
N SER A 417 -0.91 -4.92 -26.66
CA SER A 417 -0.79 -6.35 -26.91
C SER A 417 -0.26 -7.12 -25.71
N LEU A 418 -0.45 -8.44 -25.74
CA LEU A 418 0.08 -9.33 -24.70
C LEU A 418 1.61 -9.42 -24.84
N MET A 419 2.31 -9.31 -23.72
CA MET A 419 3.76 -9.54 -23.69
C MET A 419 4.10 -10.94 -24.22
N PRO A 420 5.17 -11.11 -25.01
CA PRO A 420 5.54 -12.42 -25.56
C PRO A 420 5.67 -13.50 -24.48
N GLU A 421 6.20 -13.15 -23.31
CA GLU A 421 6.42 -14.03 -22.17
C GLU A 421 5.11 -14.45 -21.46
N GLN A 422 4.00 -13.77 -21.78
CA GLN A 422 2.67 -14.06 -21.22
C GLN A 422 1.84 -15.02 -22.09
N LYS A 423 2.36 -15.43 -23.25
CA LYS A 423 1.66 -16.36 -24.14
C LYS A 423 1.69 -17.78 -23.57
N GLY A 424 0.53 -18.43 -23.48
CA GLY A 424 0.42 -19.85 -23.04
C GLY A 424 0.51 -20.07 -21.53
N ILE A 425 0.36 -19.04 -20.71
CA ILE A 425 0.36 -19.16 -19.24
C ILE A 425 -0.99 -19.74 -18.77
N GLU A 426 -0.96 -20.94 -18.16
CA GLU A 426 -2.14 -21.58 -17.56
C GLU A 426 -2.41 -21.08 -16.13
N TYR A 427 -1.36 -20.89 -15.33
CA TYR A 427 -1.47 -20.38 -13.95
C TYR A 427 -1.44 -18.84 -13.93
N LYS A 428 -2.48 -18.22 -13.35
CA LYS A 428 -2.62 -16.75 -13.35
C LYS A 428 -1.89 -16.05 -12.20
N GLY A 429 -1.71 -16.71 -11.05
CA GLY A 429 -1.04 -16.11 -9.89
C GLY A 429 0.47 -15.95 -10.12
N ALA A 430 1.05 -14.84 -9.68
CA ALA A 430 2.48 -14.51 -9.74
C ALA A 430 3.14 -14.63 -11.13
N THR A 431 2.36 -14.47 -12.21
CA THR A 431 2.86 -14.63 -13.59
C THR A 431 2.83 -13.36 -14.43
N MET A 432 2.39 -12.24 -13.88
CA MET A 432 2.51 -10.92 -14.50
C MET A 432 3.97 -10.45 -14.52
N ARG A 433 4.26 -9.37 -15.23
CA ARG A 433 5.49 -8.62 -14.99
C ARG A 433 5.34 -7.92 -13.64
N LEU A 434 6.10 -8.37 -12.65
CA LEU A 434 5.97 -7.99 -11.24
C LEU A 434 7.27 -7.42 -10.69
N GLY A 435 7.15 -6.50 -9.73
CA GLY A 435 8.27 -5.93 -9.00
C GLY A 435 9.03 -4.85 -9.75
N SER A 436 10.19 -4.52 -9.23
CA SER A 436 10.99 -3.39 -9.67
C SER A 436 11.76 -3.71 -10.94
N HIS A 437 11.62 -2.83 -11.94
CA HIS A 437 12.34 -2.93 -13.20
C HIS A 437 13.02 -1.61 -13.54
N LYS A 438 14.19 -1.71 -14.17
CA LYS A 438 14.96 -0.57 -14.65
C LYS A 438 14.28 0.09 -15.85
N ILE A 439 14.20 1.41 -15.83
CA ILE A 439 13.66 2.26 -16.87
C ILE A 439 14.69 3.32 -17.24
N ILE A 440 14.89 3.54 -18.54
CA ILE A 440 15.77 4.59 -19.09
C ILE A 440 14.91 5.77 -19.48
N LEU A 441 15.23 6.95 -18.99
CA LEU A 441 14.52 8.19 -19.26
C LEU A 441 15.16 8.97 -20.41
N LYS A 442 14.32 9.54 -21.27
CA LYS A 442 14.76 10.36 -22.39
C LYS A 442 15.12 11.78 -21.91
N PRO A 443 16.34 12.28 -22.18
CA PRO A 443 16.74 13.64 -21.80
C PRO A 443 15.82 14.71 -22.38
N GLY A 444 15.60 15.80 -21.63
CA GLY A 444 14.79 16.95 -22.06
C GLY A 444 13.28 16.70 -22.03
N THR A 445 12.82 15.64 -21.37
CA THR A 445 11.40 15.33 -21.18
C THR A 445 10.94 15.70 -19.77
N LYS A 446 9.61 15.77 -19.54
CA LYS A 446 9.04 15.99 -18.19
C LYS A 446 9.46 14.88 -17.23
N ALA A 447 9.45 13.61 -17.68
CA ALA A 447 9.90 12.48 -16.90
C ALA A 447 11.33 12.69 -16.39
N HIS A 448 12.27 13.04 -17.28
CA HIS A 448 13.65 13.31 -16.90
C HIS A 448 13.76 14.46 -15.88
N SER A 449 12.99 15.53 -16.08
CA SER A 449 13.00 16.70 -15.17
C SER A 449 12.41 16.38 -13.79
N LEU A 450 11.36 15.56 -13.73
CA LEU A 450 10.70 15.14 -12.48
C LEU A 450 11.59 14.20 -11.66
N TYR A 451 12.11 13.15 -12.31
CA TYR A 451 12.93 12.13 -11.62
C TYR A 451 14.38 12.56 -11.40
N LYS A 452 14.87 13.58 -12.15
CA LYS A 452 16.26 14.10 -12.06
C LYS A 452 17.33 13.02 -12.20
N SER A 453 17.04 12.00 -12.97
CA SER A 453 17.89 10.84 -13.22
C SER A 453 17.69 10.36 -14.65
N MET A 454 18.69 9.72 -15.23
CA MET A 454 18.61 9.02 -16.51
C MET A 454 18.07 7.60 -16.36
N GLU A 455 18.15 7.04 -15.16
CA GLU A 455 17.75 5.69 -14.84
C GLU A 455 16.92 5.69 -13.58
N ILE A 456 15.77 4.99 -13.62
CA ILE A 456 14.90 4.80 -12.47
C ILE A 456 14.53 3.33 -12.34
N TYR A 457 14.03 2.96 -11.18
CA TYR A 457 13.57 1.61 -10.89
C TYR A 457 12.17 1.72 -10.30
N GLU A 458 11.16 1.15 -10.99
CA GLU A 458 9.76 1.25 -10.59
C GLU A 458 9.07 -0.11 -10.61
N ARG A 459 8.05 -0.27 -9.75
CA ARG A 459 7.35 -1.56 -9.58
C ARG A 459 6.23 -1.71 -10.60
N HIS A 460 6.12 -2.89 -11.17
CA HIS A 460 5.16 -3.26 -12.20
C HIS A 460 4.16 -4.31 -11.71
N ARG A 461 2.96 -4.29 -12.30
CA ARG A 461 1.94 -5.33 -12.16
C ARG A 461 1.04 -5.33 -13.39
N HIS A 462 1.50 -5.92 -14.51
CA HIS A 462 0.72 -5.96 -15.75
C HIS A 462 1.10 -7.14 -16.65
N ARG A 463 0.20 -7.48 -17.62
CA ARG A 463 0.40 -8.50 -18.66
C ARG A 463 0.50 -7.91 -20.06
N PHE A 464 -0.13 -6.77 -20.27
CA PHE A 464 -0.24 -6.12 -21.56
C PHE A 464 0.67 -4.89 -21.60
N GLU A 465 1.14 -4.56 -22.81
CA GLU A 465 2.02 -3.43 -23.04
C GLU A 465 1.79 -2.82 -24.42
N VAL A 466 2.40 -1.67 -24.70
CA VAL A 466 2.33 -0.99 -25.99
C VAL A 466 2.91 -1.89 -27.07
N ASN A 467 2.15 -2.10 -28.15
CA ASN A 467 2.61 -2.85 -29.30
C ASN A 467 3.67 -2.06 -30.09
N ILE A 468 4.84 -2.66 -30.25
CA ILE A 468 6.02 -2.05 -30.85
C ILE A 468 5.76 -1.53 -32.29
N ASP A 469 4.86 -2.17 -33.03
CA ASP A 469 4.54 -1.84 -34.42
C ASP A 469 3.86 -0.46 -34.56
N TYR A 470 3.26 0.06 -33.47
CA TYR A 470 2.55 1.34 -33.47
C TYR A 470 3.37 2.49 -32.88
N ILE A 471 4.50 2.24 -32.22
CA ILE A 471 5.28 3.25 -31.51
C ILE A 471 5.65 4.42 -32.45
N LYS A 472 6.20 4.12 -33.63
CA LYS A 472 6.60 5.15 -34.61
C LYS A 472 5.45 6.07 -34.97
N ARG A 473 4.27 5.50 -35.26
CA ARG A 473 3.08 6.29 -35.67
C ARG A 473 2.57 7.16 -34.53
N LEU A 474 2.60 6.67 -33.30
CA LEU A 474 2.21 7.44 -32.11
C LEU A 474 3.16 8.62 -31.87
N GLU A 475 4.48 8.39 -31.99
CA GLU A 475 5.48 9.45 -31.81
C GLU A 475 5.46 10.49 -32.94
N GLU A 476 5.27 10.09 -34.20
CA GLU A 476 5.10 11.01 -35.32
C GLU A 476 3.84 11.89 -35.20
N SER A 477 2.85 11.44 -34.43
CA SER A 477 1.60 12.19 -34.17
C SER A 477 1.69 13.11 -32.94
N GLY A 478 2.85 13.17 -32.24
CA GLY A 478 3.09 14.10 -31.12
C GLY A 478 3.04 13.50 -29.71
N LEU A 479 2.88 12.18 -29.57
CA LEU A 479 3.07 11.50 -28.28
C LEU A 479 4.58 11.23 -28.11
N ILE A 480 5.11 11.35 -26.90
CA ILE A 480 6.49 10.98 -26.58
C ILE A 480 6.49 9.83 -25.58
N PHE A 481 7.21 8.76 -25.90
CA PHE A 481 7.57 7.77 -24.91
C PHE A 481 8.88 8.20 -24.24
N SER A 482 8.75 8.84 -23.07
CA SER A 482 9.85 9.44 -22.32
C SER A 482 10.56 8.46 -21.37
N GLY A 483 9.96 7.30 -21.08
CA GLY A 483 10.58 6.19 -20.36
C GLY A 483 10.46 4.90 -21.14
N ARG A 484 11.57 4.12 -21.19
CA ARG A 484 11.63 2.84 -21.91
C ARG A 484 12.43 1.81 -21.11
N SER A 485 12.15 0.52 -21.31
CA SER A 485 13.01 -0.55 -20.82
C SER A 485 14.44 -0.43 -21.37
N PRO A 486 15.46 -1.02 -20.73
CA PRO A 486 16.87 -0.93 -21.19
C PRO A 486 17.10 -1.44 -22.61
N ASP A 487 16.31 -2.41 -23.06
CA ASP A 487 16.34 -2.94 -24.43
C ASP A 487 15.56 -2.08 -25.45
N GLY A 488 14.90 -1.01 -24.96
CA GLY A 488 14.11 -0.07 -25.77
C GLY A 488 12.78 -0.61 -26.31
N ARG A 489 12.41 -1.84 -25.95
CA ARG A 489 11.22 -2.51 -26.51
C ARG A 489 9.93 -2.19 -25.80
N ARG A 490 9.97 -1.93 -24.47
CA ARG A 490 8.79 -1.64 -23.67
C ARG A 490 8.69 -0.16 -23.37
N MET A 491 7.49 0.38 -23.54
CA MET A 491 7.19 1.78 -23.26
C MET A 491 6.67 1.90 -21.84
N GLU A 492 7.36 2.69 -21.02
CA GLU A 492 7.11 2.77 -19.57
C GLU A 492 6.47 4.08 -19.15
N ILE A 493 6.74 5.17 -19.86
CA ILE A 493 6.17 6.49 -19.60
C ILE A 493 5.80 7.13 -20.94
N LEU A 494 4.63 7.75 -20.99
CA LEU A 494 4.22 8.61 -22.08
C LEU A 494 3.90 10.02 -21.61
N GLU A 495 4.13 10.99 -22.50
CA GLU A 495 3.74 12.38 -22.29
C GLU A 495 3.36 13.07 -23.60
N ILE A 496 2.52 14.11 -23.52
CA ILE A 496 2.22 15.03 -24.61
C ILE A 496 2.89 16.35 -24.27
N PRO A 497 3.97 16.75 -24.99
CA PRO A 497 4.74 17.95 -24.68
C PRO A 497 3.92 19.24 -24.73
N GLU A 498 3.04 19.39 -25.70
CA GLU A 498 2.24 20.59 -25.90
C GLU A 498 1.14 20.78 -24.84
N HIS A 499 0.71 19.69 -24.20
CA HIS A 499 -0.29 19.73 -23.14
C HIS A 499 0.30 20.33 -21.84
N TYR A 500 -0.54 21.00 -21.04
CA TYR A 500 -0.11 21.62 -19.78
C TYR A 500 0.57 20.59 -18.87
N PHE A 501 -0.08 19.45 -18.63
CA PHE A 501 0.48 18.27 -18.01
C PHE A 501 -0.32 17.04 -18.46
N PHE A 502 0.23 16.25 -19.38
CA PHE A 502 -0.33 14.95 -19.76
C PHE A 502 0.78 13.92 -19.58
N PHE A 503 0.59 13.07 -18.60
CA PHE A 503 1.60 12.10 -18.18
C PHE A 503 0.94 10.78 -17.83
N ALA A 504 1.56 9.68 -18.23
CA ALA A 504 1.10 8.37 -17.79
C ALA A 504 2.26 7.37 -17.71
N SER A 505 2.19 6.45 -16.77
CA SER A 505 3.18 5.40 -16.52
C SER A 505 2.56 4.00 -16.57
N GLN A 506 3.32 3.03 -17.09
CA GLN A 506 2.94 1.62 -17.10
C GLN A 506 3.17 0.97 -15.72
N PHE A 507 4.09 1.51 -14.97
CA PHE A 507 4.43 1.09 -13.61
C PHE A 507 3.54 1.77 -12.56
N HIS A 508 3.80 1.45 -11.30
CA HIS A 508 3.04 1.89 -10.13
C HIS A 508 3.93 2.71 -9.19
N GLY A 509 4.14 4.02 -9.49
CA GLY A 509 4.94 4.93 -8.67
C GLY A 509 4.36 5.13 -7.27
N GLU A 510 3.05 4.92 -7.08
CA GLU A 510 2.39 4.98 -5.77
C GLU A 510 3.02 4.04 -4.73
N PHE A 511 3.58 2.91 -5.15
CA PHE A 511 4.23 1.97 -4.23
C PHE A 511 5.55 2.50 -3.67
N LYS A 512 6.16 3.49 -4.32
CA LYS A 512 7.42 4.12 -3.86
C LYS A 512 7.23 5.49 -3.23
N SER A 513 6.02 6.02 -3.23
CA SER A 513 5.71 7.29 -2.58
C SER A 513 5.75 7.18 -1.05
N ARG A 514 6.42 8.12 -0.38
CA ARG A 514 6.64 8.14 1.06
C ARG A 514 6.31 9.50 1.68
N PRO A 515 5.93 9.56 2.97
CA PRO A 515 5.84 10.81 3.71
C PRO A 515 7.11 11.66 3.59
N GLY A 516 6.97 12.89 3.08
CA GLY A 516 8.10 13.79 2.85
C GLY A 516 8.96 13.48 1.61
N LYS A 517 8.70 12.39 0.91
CA LYS A 517 9.36 11.96 -0.34
C LYS A 517 8.30 11.46 -1.32
N PRO A 518 7.44 12.33 -1.84
CA PRO A 518 6.41 11.92 -2.79
C PRO A 518 7.04 11.35 -4.05
N ASP A 519 6.36 10.37 -4.64
CA ASP A 519 6.76 9.91 -5.97
C ASP A 519 6.71 11.06 -6.98
N PRO A 520 7.73 11.18 -7.89
CA PRO A 520 7.87 12.33 -8.77
C PRO A 520 6.68 12.58 -9.72
N GLU A 521 6.04 11.53 -10.25
CA GLU A 521 4.89 11.69 -11.15
C GLU A 521 3.65 12.21 -10.41
N TYR A 522 3.40 11.74 -9.19
CA TYR A 522 2.32 12.22 -8.32
C TYR A 522 2.57 13.66 -7.86
N TYR A 523 3.79 13.98 -7.46
CA TYR A 523 4.19 15.35 -7.13
C TYR A 523 4.00 16.28 -8.33
N GLY A 524 4.51 15.89 -9.51
CA GLY A 524 4.40 16.66 -10.75
C GLY A 524 2.96 16.93 -11.16
N PHE A 525 2.10 15.92 -11.04
CA PHE A 525 0.67 16.03 -11.34
C PHE A 525 -0.04 17.01 -10.38
N VAL A 526 0.11 16.85 -9.07
CA VAL A 526 -0.52 17.75 -8.07
C VAL A 526 0.01 19.18 -8.22
N LYS A 527 1.31 19.34 -8.45
CA LYS A 527 1.91 20.65 -8.72
C LYS A 527 1.34 21.30 -9.97
N ALA A 528 1.19 20.56 -11.07
CA ALA A 528 0.60 21.07 -12.30
C ALA A 528 -0.87 21.48 -12.10
N CYS A 529 -1.65 20.70 -11.36
CA CYS A 529 -3.02 21.06 -11.00
C CYS A 529 -3.07 22.38 -10.22
N LEU A 530 -2.23 22.52 -9.20
CA LEU A 530 -2.15 23.72 -8.38
C LEU A 530 -1.68 24.94 -9.20
N ASP A 531 -0.61 24.81 -9.97
CA ASP A 531 -0.05 25.92 -10.76
C ASP A 531 -1.03 26.41 -11.80
N LYS A 532 -1.75 25.51 -12.47
CA LYS A 532 -2.82 25.88 -13.41
C LYS A 532 -3.97 26.60 -12.73
N LYS A 533 -4.43 26.11 -11.57
CA LYS A 533 -5.46 26.76 -10.75
C LYS A 533 -5.06 28.18 -10.36
N LEU A 534 -3.79 28.41 -10.08
CA LEU A 534 -3.22 29.72 -9.73
C LEU A 534 -2.91 30.61 -10.97
N GLY A 535 -3.25 30.18 -12.18
CA GLY A 535 -3.01 30.91 -13.42
C GLY A 535 -1.52 31.03 -13.80
N LYS A 536 -0.67 30.17 -13.30
CA LYS A 536 0.75 30.15 -13.64
C LYS A 536 0.98 29.52 -15.03
N PRO A 537 2.09 29.85 -15.69
CA PRO A 537 2.51 29.18 -16.91
C PRO A 537 2.73 27.69 -16.65
N LYS A 538 2.79 26.89 -17.74
CA LYS A 538 3.11 25.48 -17.68
C LYS A 538 4.38 25.26 -16.84
N PRO A 539 4.35 24.36 -15.83
CA PRO A 539 5.50 24.17 -14.98
C PRO A 539 6.69 23.57 -15.74
N GLU A 540 7.85 24.15 -15.51
CA GLU A 540 9.16 23.54 -15.79
C GLU A 540 9.58 22.82 -14.52
N PHE A 541 9.81 21.51 -14.58
CA PHE A 541 10.15 20.66 -13.43
C PHE A 541 11.66 20.49 -13.27
#